data_b0e34fc45e29aff3732f17ae7af098bc
#
_entry.id   b0e34fc45e29aff3732f17ae7af098bc
#
_cell.length_a   1.000
_cell.length_b   1.000
_cell.length_c   1.000
_cell.angle_alpha   90.00
_cell.angle_beta   90.00
_cell.angle_gamma   90.00
#
_symmetry.space_group_name_H-M   'P 1'
#
loop_
_entity.id
_entity.type
_entity.pdbx_description
1 polymer ?
#
loop_
_entity_poly.entity_id
_entity_poly.type
_entity_poly.pdbx_seq_one_letter_code
_entity_poly.pdbx_strand_id
1 'polypeptide(L)' 'PLSGMINLDDEIIRLKKEINKVDEEILKFDQNLSNKNFINRAPEKVVNELKDKRNASIDKKNKLNEALNRVDFKK' A
#
# COMPACT_ATOMS: atom_id res chain seq x y z
N PRO A 1 -15.00 -9.80 -30.95
CA PRO A 1 -13.77 -9.51 -30.25
C PRO A 1 -14.00 -8.84 -28.94
N LEU A 2 -13.17 -9.16 -28.08
CA LEU A 2 -13.26 -8.64 -26.73
C LEU A 2 -12.27 -7.50 -26.51
N SER A 3 -11.71 -6.99 -27.59
CA SER A 3 -10.80 -5.87 -27.50
C SER A 3 -11.51 -4.68 -26.88
N GLY A 4 -10.91 -4.09 -25.91
CA GLY A 4 -11.50 -3.00 -25.15
C GLY A 4 -12.30 -3.42 -23.94
N MET A 5 -12.56 -4.70 -23.77
CA MET A 5 -13.21 -5.19 -22.56
C MET A 5 -12.15 -5.43 -21.47
N ILE A 6 -12.46 -4.94 -20.30
CA ILE A 6 -11.57 -5.15 -19.16
C ILE A 6 -11.80 -6.57 -18.63
N ASN A 7 -10.71 -7.32 -18.49
CA ASN A 7 -10.78 -8.62 -17.84
C ASN A 7 -10.79 -8.39 -16.34
N LEU A 8 -11.93 -8.58 -15.69
CA LEU A 8 -12.07 -8.30 -14.27
C LEU A 8 -11.16 -9.18 -13.41
N ASP A 9 -10.94 -10.43 -13.83
CA ASP A 9 -10.04 -11.32 -13.08
C ASP A 9 -8.59 -10.81 -13.10
N ASP A 10 -8.13 -10.35 -14.26
CA ASP A 10 -6.78 -9.77 -14.36
C ASP A 10 -6.66 -8.49 -13.54
N GLU A 11 -7.70 -7.68 -13.54
CA GLU A 11 -7.73 -6.45 -12.74
C GLU A 11 -7.65 -6.77 -11.24
N ILE A 12 -8.37 -7.78 -10.80
CA ILE A 12 -8.33 -8.21 -9.39
C ILE A 12 -6.93 -8.69 -9.02
N ILE A 13 -6.32 -9.49 -9.89
CA ILE A 13 -4.96 -10.00 -9.65
C ILE A 13 -3.97 -8.82 -9.55
N ARG A 14 -4.07 -7.87 -10.47
CA ARG A 14 -3.20 -6.68 -10.47
C ARG A 14 -3.35 -5.88 -9.18
N LEU A 15 -4.59 -5.63 -8.77
CA LEU A 15 -4.86 -4.87 -7.55
C LEU A 15 -4.34 -5.58 -6.31
N LYS A 16 -4.51 -6.89 -6.24
CA LYS A 16 -4.01 -7.68 -5.12
C LYS A 16 -2.49 -7.65 -5.04
N LYS A 17 -1.82 -7.71 -6.17
CA LYS A 17 -0.35 -7.61 -6.20
C LYS A 17 0.12 -6.25 -5.70
N GLU A 18 -0.54 -5.18 -6.13
CA GLU A 18 -0.19 -3.83 -5.68
C GLU A 18 -0.43 -3.66 -4.19
N ILE A 19 -1.54 -4.19 -3.68
CA ILE A 19 -1.85 -4.16 -2.25
C ILE A 19 -0.76 -4.88 -1.46
N ASN A 20 -0.32 -6.04 -1.94
CA ASN A 20 0.75 -6.78 -1.27
C ASN A 20 2.06 -5.99 -1.22
N LYS A 21 2.40 -5.29 -2.31
CA LYS A 21 3.60 -4.45 -2.34
C LYS A 21 3.49 -3.31 -1.33
N VAL A 22 2.34 -2.68 -1.26
CA VAL A 22 2.12 -1.59 -0.31
C VAL A 22 2.15 -2.11 1.12
N ASP A 23 1.57 -3.28 1.36
CA ASP A 23 1.63 -3.92 2.69
C ASP A 23 3.08 -4.16 3.12
N GLU A 24 3.93 -4.62 2.22
CA GLU A 24 5.34 -4.83 2.52
C GLU A 24 6.04 -3.51 2.85
N GLU A 25 5.72 -2.45 2.12
CA GLU A 25 6.26 -1.12 2.42
C GLU A 25 5.84 -0.63 3.80
N ILE A 26 4.56 -0.78 4.11
CA ILE A 26 4.03 -0.38 5.42
C ILE A 26 4.72 -1.17 6.53
N LEU A 27 4.91 -2.46 6.32
CA LEU A 27 5.60 -3.31 7.31
C LEU A 27 7.02 -2.82 7.57
N LYS A 28 7.74 -2.46 6.52
CA LYS A 28 9.11 -1.92 6.66
C LYS A 28 9.12 -0.62 7.44
N PHE A 29 8.19 0.28 7.13
CA PHE A 29 8.08 1.54 7.88
C PHE A 29 7.76 1.27 9.34
N ASP A 30 6.83 0.36 9.62
CA ASP A 30 6.47 -0.01 10.98
C ASP A 30 7.65 -0.61 11.74
N GLN A 31 8.43 -1.46 11.10
CA GLN A 31 9.61 -2.05 11.71
C GLN A 31 10.63 -0.98 12.11
N ASN A 32 10.87 -0.01 11.21
CA ASN A 32 11.79 1.08 11.51
C ASN A 32 11.26 1.97 12.63
N LEU A 33 9.97 2.30 12.58
CA LEU A 33 9.36 3.19 13.58
C LEU A 33 9.20 2.52 14.93
N SER A 34 9.16 1.18 14.97
CA SER A 34 9.11 0.43 16.22
C SER A 34 10.49 0.15 16.82
N ASN A 35 11.54 0.36 16.04
CA ASN A 35 12.91 0.11 16.49
C ASN A 35 13.40 1.28 17.33
N LYS A 36 13.50 1.08 18.63
CA LYS A 36 13.92 2.13 19.56
C LYS A 36 15.33 2.65 19.26
N ASN A 37 16.23 1.78 18.86
CA ASN A 37 17.58 2.19 18.50
C ASN A 37 17.58 3.12 17.30
N PHE A 38 16.77 2.80 16.29
CA PHE A 38 16.64 3.65 15.12
C PHE A 38 16.03 5.00 15.49
N ILE A 39 14.93 4.99 16.25
CA ILE A 39 14.23 6.21 16.65
C ILE A 39 15.15 7.12 17.48
N ASN A 40 15.97 6.54 18.36
CA ASN A 40 16.86 7.31 19.22
C ASN A 40 18.03 7.91 18.44
N ARG A 41 18.46 7.25 17.35
CA ARG A 41 19.62 7.72 16.58
C ARG A 41 19.23 8.59 15.40
N ALA A 42 18.06 8.37 14.82
CA ALA A 42 17.63 9.11 13.63
C ALA A 42 17.24 10.52 14.00
N PRO A 43 17.56 11.51 13.14
CA PRO A 43 17.06 12.86 13.34
C PRO A 43 15.53 12.86 13.32
N GLU A 44 14.94 13.78 14.07
CA GLU A 44 13.49 13.93 14.14
C GLU A 44 12.88 14.09 12.74
N LYS A 45 13.56 14.84 11.89
CA LYS A 45 13.12 15.05 10.51
C LYS A 45 12.97 13.72 9.75
N VAL A 46 13.93 12.83 9.90
CA VAL A 46 13.90 11.52 9.25
C VAL A 46 12.74 10.69 9.78
N VAL A 47 12.53 10.69 11.08
CA VAL A 47 11.43 9.96 11.71
C VAL A 47 10.09 10.48 11.19
N ASN A 48 9.93 11.80 11.11
CA ASN A 48 8.70 12.40 10.62
C ASN A 48 8.47 12.08 9.14
N GLU A 49 9.52 12.07 8.33
CA GLU A 49 9.42 11.67 6.92
C GLU A 49 8.96 10.23 6.77
N LEU A 50 9.45 9.33 7.62
CA LEU A 50 9.02 7.93 7.60
C LEU A 50 7.54 7.80 7.99
N LYS A 51 7.10 8.56 8.98
CA LYS A 51 5.69 8.57 9.36
C LYS A 51 4.81 9.07 8.22
N ASP A 52 5.25 10.11 7.53
CA ASP A 52 4.50 10.65 6.40
C ASP A 52 4.42 9.63 5.26
N LYS A 53 5.53 8.96 4.95
CA LYS A 53 5.56 7.93 3.92
C LYS A 53 4.65 6.76 4.29
N ARG A 54 4.67 6.36 5.56
CA ARG A 54 3.80 5.30 6.05
C ARG A 54 2.34 5.67 5.86
N ASN A 55 1.97 6.89 6.24
CA ASN A 55 0.60 7.36 6.09
C ASN A 55 0.18 7.41 4.62
N ALA A 56 1.07 7.87 3.74
CA ALA A 56 0.80 7.89 2.30
C ALA A 56 0.59 6.48 1.76
N SER A 57 1.37 5.52 2.23
CA SER A 57 1.21 4.12 1.82
C SER A 57 -0.10 3.53 2.30
N ILE A 58 -0.53 3.88 3.51
CA ILE A 58 -1.82 3.44 4.06
C ILE A 58 -2.97 4.01 3.22
N ASP A 59 -2.89 5.29 2.85
CA ASP A 59 -3.90 5.90 1.98
C ASP A 59 -3.97 5.21 0.63
N LYS A 60 -2.81 4.90 0.05
CA LYS A 60 -2.73 4.19 -1.22
C LYS A 60 -3.37 2.82 -1.10
N LYS A 61 -3.07 2.09 -0.02
CA LYS A 61 -3.68 0.78 0.24
C LYS A 61 -5.20 0.88 0.31
N ASN A 62 -5.70 1.88 1.03
CA ASN A 62 -7.15 2.08 1.18
C ASN A 62 -7.81 2.32 -0.18
N LYS A 63 -7.18 3.12 -1.04
CA LYS A 63 -7.69 3.36 -2.38
C LYS A 63 -7.67 2.09 -3.24
N LEU A 64 -6.62 1.31 -3.11
CA LEU A 64 -6.52 0.03 -3.82
C LEU A 64 -7.60 -0.95 -3.35
N ASN A 65 -7.86 -1.00 -2.05
CA ASN A 65 -8.92 -1.83 -1.50
C ASN A 65 -10.29 -1.40 -1.99
N GLU A 66 -10.53 -0.09 -2.07
CA GLU A 66 -11.78 0.42 -2.61
C GLU A 66 -11.97 0.01 -4.07
N ALA A 67 -10.90 0.14 -4.86
CA ALA A 67 -10.94 -0.29 -6.27
C ALA A 67 -11.20 -1.78 -6.38
N LEU A 68 -10.55 -2.58 -5.53
CA LEU A 68 -10.75 -4.03 -5.52
C LEU A 68 -12.20 -4.39 -5.17
N ASN A 69 -12.77 -3.73 -4.18
CA ASN A 69 -14.16 -3.97 -3.79
C ASN A 69 -15.13 -3.63 -4.91
N ARG A 70 -14.87 -2.57 -5.66
CA ARG A 70 -15.70 -2.19 -6.80
C ARG A 70 -15.66 -3.25 -7.90
N VAL A 71 -14.46 -3.77 -8.18
CA VAL A 71 -14.30 -4.80 -9.22
C VAL A 71 -14.95 -6.11 -8.77
N ASP A 72 -14.72 -6.53 -7.54
CA ASP A 72 -15.33 -7.73 -6.99
C ASP A 72 -16.85 -7.65 -7.01
N PHE A 73 -17.39 -6.49 -6.69
CA PHE A 73 -18.84 -6.28 -6.67
C PHE A 73 -19.43 -6.42 -8.07
N LYS A 74 -18.72 -5.95 -9.09
CA LYS A 74 -19.17 -6.04 -10.47
C LYS A 74 -19.02 -7.44 -11.06
N LYS A 75 -18.17 -8.25 -10.49
CA LYS A 75 -17.93 -9.59 -10.95
C LYS A 75 -19.14 -10.49 -10.67
#